data_02882e56ba10547a4d3add7ceb0e8d8d
#
_entry.id   02882e56ba10547a4d3add7ceb0e8d8d
#
_cell.length_a   1.000
_cell.length_b   1.000
_cell.length_c   1.000
_cell.angle_alpha   90.00
_cell.angle_beta   90.00
_cell.angle_gamma   90.00
#
_symmetry.space_group_name_H-M   'P 1'
#
loop_
_entity.id
_entity.type
_entity.pdbx_description
1 polymer ?
#
loop_
_entity_poly.entity_id
_entity_poly.type
_entity_poly.pdbx_seq_one_letter_code
_entity_poly.pdbx_strand_id
1 'polypeptide(L)'
;AVFSKNPKKPDSYHFKQDFAPDDLRSNNYICHITCFARTLLDQIDGMFRTEYDGSQDFDLVLRLTEKAAKIVHIPKVLYFWRNHALSVASDISAKTYCIDAGKRAIESHLERQQIKATVASSELYPVIYRVKYELLGQPLVSIILSENSSEAESEKCGQRIREITSYS
;
A
#
# COMPACT_ATOMS: atom_id res chain seq x y z
N ALA A 1 5.06 -13.69 -10.62
CA ALA A 1 4.09 -14.33 -11.54
C ALA A 1 3.18 -15.27 -10.77
N VAL A 2 1.94 -15.42 -11.23
CA VAL A 2 0.95 -16.36 -10.66
C VAL A 2 0.68 -17.45 -11.69
N PHE A 3 0.61 -18.70 -11.25
CA PHE A 3 0.29 -19.82 -12.12
C PHE A 3 -0.60 -20.84 -11.39
N SER A 4 -1.46 -21.54 -12.14
CA SER A 4 -2.29 -22.62 -11.62
C SER A 4 -1.74 -23.99 -11.98
N LYS A 5 -1.31 -24.18 -13.22
CA LYS A 5 -0.89 -25.48 -13.75
C LYS A 5 0.61 -25.55 -14.08
N ASN A 6 1.16 -24.57 -14.77
CA ASN A 6 2.52 -24.60 -15.30
C ASN A 6 3.24 -23.28 -15.05
N PRO A 7 4.33 -23.26 -14.27
CA PRO A 7 5.09 -22.03 -14.00
C PRO A 7 5.76 -21.44 -15.25
N LYS A 8 5.98 -22.23 -16.31
CA LYS A 8 6.51 -21.72 -17.58
C LYS A 8 5.45 -20.99 -18.42
N LYS A 9 4.17 -21.09 -18.04
CA LYS A 9 3.04 -20.36 -18.63
C LYS A 9 2.22 -19.74 -17.52
N PRO A 10 2.66 -18.60 -16.94
CA PRO A 10 1.92 -17.93 -15.88
C PRO A 10 0.56 -17.46 -16.37
N ASP A 11 -0.42 -17.51 -15.48
CA ASP A 11 -1.78 -17.00 -15.74
C ASP A 11 -1.80 -15.47 -15.68
N SER A 12 -0.97 -14.88 -14.81
CA SER A 12 -0.83 -13.42 -14.67
C SER A 12 0.51 -13.00 -14.10
N TYR A 13 0.82 -11.72 -14.25
CA TYR A 13 2.00 -11.08 -13.67
C TYR A 13 1.56 -9.99 -12.69
N HIS A 14 2.21 -9.95 -11.54
CA HIS A 14 2.09 -8.86 -10.61
C HIS A 14 3.36 -8.01 -10.73
N PHE A 15 3.24 -6.87 -11.39
CA PHE A 15 4.31 -5.89 -11.51
C PHE A 15 4.32 -5.01 -10.26
N LYS A 16 5.52 -4.74 -9.76
CA LYS A 16 5.74 -3.88 -8.60
C LYS A 16 6.48 -2.63 -9.06
N GLN A 17 6.23 -1.54 -8.39
CA GLN A 17 6.98 -0.29 -8.57
C GLN A 17 8.16 -0.22 -7.61
N ASP A 18 8.98 0.80 -7.76
CA ASP A 18 9.97 1.16 -6.77
C ASP A 18 9.30 1.53 -5.44
N PHE A 19 10.09 1.64 -4.37
CA PHE A 19 9.52 1.86 -3.05
C PHE A 19 8.68 3.13 -2.99
N ALA A 20 7.40 2.95 -2.72
CA ALA A 20 6.41 3.99 -2.58
C ALA A 20 5.69 3.83 -1.22
N PRO A 21 6.03 4.66 -0.22
CA PRO A 21 5.50 4.51 1.13
C PRO A 21 3.99 4.68 1.21
N ASP A 22 3.39 5.57 0.42
CA ASP A 22 1.95 5.78 0.45
C ASP A 22 1.18 4.61 -0.19
N ASP A 23 1.74 4.00 -1.25
CA ASP A 23 1.17 2.79 -1.81
C ASP A 23 1.29 1.61 -0.84
N LEU A 24 2.45 1.49 -0.15
CA LEU A 24 2.61 0.46 0.88
C LEU A 24 1.60 0.62 2.04
N ARG A 25 1.26 1.85 2.43
CA ARG A 25 0.21 2.12 3.42
C ARG A 25 -1.20 1.80 2.91
N SER A 26 -1.38 1.73 1.60
CA SER A 26 -2.66 1.37 0.97
C SER A 26 -2.81 -0.13 0.76
N ASN A 27 -1.73 -0.83 0.44
CA ASN A 27 -1.74 -2.26 0.22
C ASN A 27 -0.35 -2.88 0.36
N ASN A 28 -0.29 -4.16 0.72
CA ASN A 28 0.97 -4.91 0.82
C ASN A 28 1.50 -5.31 -0.57
N TYR A 29 1.90 -4.35 -1.41
CA TYR A 29 2.39 -4.63 -2.75
C TYR A 29 3.79 -5.27 -2.75
N ILE A 30 4.59 -5.10 -1.71
CA ILE A 30 5.94 -5.67 -1.59
C ILE A 30 5.88 -7.20 -1.50
N CYS A 31 4.98 -7.76 -0.69
CA CYS A 31 4.62 -9.17 -0.62
C CYS A 31 5.76 -10.13 -1.07
N HIS A 32 5.52 -11.15 -1.85
CA HIS A 32 6.53 -12.16 -2.23
C HIS A 32 7.38 -11.74 -3.46
N ILE A 33 8.70 -11.86 -3.40
CA ILE A 33 9.56 -12.29 -2.30
C ILE A 33 10.26 -11.07 -1.71
N THR A 34 10.43 -11.05 -0.40
CA THR A 34 11.12 -9.98 0.31
C THR A 34 12.39 -10.54 0.94
N CYS A 35 13.53 -9.90 0.68
CA CYS A 35 14.80 -10.20 1.32
C CYS A 35 15.26 -8.98 2.13
N PHE A 36 15.77 -9.20 3.33
CA PHE A 36 16.25 -8.13 4.20
C PHE A 36 17.48 -8.57 5.00
N ALA A 37 18.28 -7.60 5.43
CA ALA A 37 19.42 -7.86 6.27
C ALA A 37 18.98 -8.38 7.66
N ARG A 38 19.61 -9.41 8.18
CA ARG A 38 19.30 -9.95 9.51
C ARG A 38 19.33 -8.88 10.60
N THR A 39 20.27 -7.95 10.52
CA THR A 39 20.40 -6.83 11.45
C THR A 39 19.21 -5.89 11.51
N LEU A 40 18.29 -5.91 10.53
CA LEU A 40 17.04 -5.18 10.61
C LEU A 40 16.05 -5.82 11.60
N LEU A 41 16.08 -7.15 11.77
CA LEU A 41 15.26 -7.84 12.77
C LEU A 41 15.63 -7.44 14.19
N ASP A 42 16.92 -7.14 14.42
CA ASP A 42 17.41 -6.74 15.75
C ASP A 42 16.94 -5.30 16.12
N GLN A 43 16.39 -4.57 15.16
CA GLN A 43 15.89 -3.19 15.32
C GLN A 43 14.38 -3.11 15.43
N ILE A 44 13.67 -4.22 15.31
CA ILE A 44 12.22 -4.31 15.40
C ILE A 44 11.83 -5.35 16.46
N ASP A 45 10.64 -5.17 17.03
CA ASP A 45 10.11 -6.09 18.04
C ASP A 45 9.51 -7.34 17.37
N GLY A 46 10.25 -8.44 17.44
CA GLY A 46 9.87 -9.74 16.91
C GLY A 46 9.70 -9.80 15.39
N MET A 47 9.77 -10.99 14.81
CA MET A 47 9.56 -11.19 13.39
C MET A 47 8.07 -11.14 13.03
N PHE A 48 7.27 -12.08 13.57
CA PHE A 48 5.82 -12.11 13.40
C PHE A 48 5.16 -11.90 14.73
N ARG A 49 4.10 -11.10 14.73
CA ARG A 49 3.33 -10.76 15.92
C ARG A 49 1.91 -11.30 15.77
N THR A 50 1.42 -12.04 16.75
CA THR A 50 0.16 -12.77 16.71
C THR A 50 -1.06 -11.87 16.57
N GLU A 51 -0.99 -10.64 17.08
CA GLU A 51 -2.07 -9.64 16.94
C GLU A 51 -2.33 -9.21 15.48
N TYR A 52 -1.41 -9.57 14.56
CA TYR A 52 -1.52 -9.29 13.11
C TYR A 52 -1.71 -10.58 12.29
N ASP A 53 -2.10 -11.67 12.92
CA ASP A 53 -2.36 -12.92 12.20
C ASP A 53 -3.31 -12.69 11.02
N GLY A 54 -2.94 -13.24 9.85
CA GLY A 54 -3.59 -13.03 8.56
C GLY A 54 -3.03 -11.85 7.75
N SER A 55 -2.30 -10.92 8.39
CA SER A 55 -1.56 -9.81 7.76
C SER A 55 -0.20 -9.60 8.42
N GLN A 56 0.37 -10.67 8.99
CA GLN A 56 1.65 -10.65 9.72
C GLN A 56 2.84 -10.25 8.83
N ASP A 57 2.80 -10.58 7.56
CA ASP A 57 3.79 -10.18 6.55
C ASP A 57 3.71 -8.68 6.24
N PHE A 58 2.50 -8.14 6.23
CA PHE A 58 2.28 -6.70 6.03
C PHE A 58 2.83 -5.89 7.22
N ASP A 59 2.51 -6.29 8.45
CA ASP A 59 3.08 -5.69 9.66
C ASP A 59 4.61 -5.75 9.65
N LEU A 60 5.18 -6.91 9.31
CA LEU A 60 6.63 -7.08 9.23
C LEU A 60 7.26 -6.13 8.21
N VAL A 61 6.71 -6.06 7.00
CA VAL A 61 7.24 -5.20 5.93
C VAL A 61 7.17 -3.73 6.32
N LEU A 62 6.07 -3.27 6.92
CA LEU A 62 5.95 -1.90 7.41
C LEU A 62 7.04 -1.58 8.44
N ARG A 63 7.27 -2.44 9.42
CA ARG A 63 8.33 -2.24 10.45
C ARG A 63 9.75 -2.29 9.88
N LEU A 64 10.01 -3.18 8.93
CA LEU A 64 11.32 -3.27 8.27
C LEU A 64 11.62 -2.02 7.44
N THR A 65 10.62 -1.51 6.71
CA THR A 65 10.79 -0.31 5.87
C THR A 65 11.00 0.95 6.69
N GLU A 66 10.49 1.01 7.93
CA GLU A 66 10.75 2.10 8.89
C GLU A 66 12.23 2.20 9.30
N LYS A 67 12.96 1.08 9.29
CA LYS A 67 14.35 0.98 9.76
C LYS A 67 15.36 0.85 8.62
N ALA A 68 14.92 0.52 7.42
CA ALA A 68 15.79 0.29 6.28
C ALA A 68 16.39 1.60 5.76
N ALA A 69 17.73 1.68 5.76
CA ALA A 69 18.44 2.81 5.16
C ALA A 69 18.29 2.86 3.63
N LYS A 70 18.04 1.70 3.00
CA LYS A 70 17.84 1.57 1.55
C LYS A 70 16.89 0.43 1.24
N ILE A 71 15.94 0.69 0.36
CA ILE A 71 15.02 -0.31 -0.18
C ILE A 71 15.28 -0.39 -1.69
N VAL A 72 15.46 -1.60 -2.20
CA VAL A 72 15.80 -1.84 -3.61
C VAL A 72 14.75 -2.74 -4.23
N HIS A 73 14.17 -2.29 -5.32
CA HIS A 73 13.33 -3.10 -6.18
C HIS A 73 14.18 -3.80 -7.24
N ILE A 74 13.94 -5.10 -7.46
CA ILE A 74 14.56 -5.87 -8.53
C ILE A 74 13.49 -6.14 -9.59
N PRO A 75 13.49 -5.43 -10.74
CA PRO A 75 12.42 -5.50 -11.75
C PRO A 75 12.56 -6.77 -12.62
N LYS A 76 12.50 -7.93 -11.98
CA LYS A 76 12.60 -9.24 -12.64
C LYS A 76 11.56 -10.19 -12.05
N VAL A 77 11.09 -11.15 -12.87
CA VAL A 77 10.22 -12.24 -12.41
C VAL A 77 11.06 -13.28 -11.69
N LEU A 78 11.12 -13.20 -10.38
CA LEU A 78 11.94 -14.07 -9.52
C LEU A 78 11.11 -15.01 -8.64
N TYR A 79 9.80 -14.80 -8.55
CA TYR A 79 8.91 -15.59 -7.72
C TYR A 79 7.68 -16.04 -8.51
N PHE A 80 7.32 -17.32 -8.33
CA PHE A 80 6.18 -17.94 -8.98
C PHE A 80 5.23 -18.47 -7.92
N TRP A 81 4.10 -17.81 -7.76
CA TRP A 81 3.06 -18.21 -6.83
C TRP A 81 2.09 -19.19 -7.47
N ARG A 82 2.01 -20.38 -6.89
CA ARG A 82 1.02 -21.37 -7.31
C ARG A 82 -0.36 -21.03 -6.73
N ASN A 83 -1.31 -20.76 -7.59
CA ASN A 83 -2.71 -20.64 -7.21
C ASN A 83 -3.37 -22.02 -7.20
N HIS A 84 -4.09 -22.34 -6.13
CA HIS A 84 -4.88 -23.57 -6.00
C HIS A 84 -6.18 -23.29 -5.25
N ALA A 85 -7.19 -24.18 -5.40
CA ALA A 85 -8.55 -23.98 -4.90
C ALA A 85 -8.64 -23.74 -3.37
N LEU A 86 -7.64 -24.20 -2.60
CA LEU A 86 -7.55 -24.01 -1.14
C LEU A 86 -6.67 -22.81 -0.75
N SER A 87 -6.26 -21.99 -1.72
CA SER A 87 -5.41 -20.81 -1.45
C SER A 87 -6.19 -19.76 -0.66
N VAL A 88 -5.52 -19.19 0.34
CA VAL A 88 -6.06 -18.08 1.19
C VAL A 88 -6.50 -16.88 0.35
N ALA A 89 -5.85 -16.67 -0.79
CA ALA A 89 -6.15 -15.57 -1.69
C ALA A 89 -7.43 -15.78 -2.53
N SER A 90 -8.02 -16.99 -2.55
CA SER A 90 -9.19 -17.29 -3.37
C SER A 90 -10.53 -16.92 -2.73
N ASP A 91 -10.58 -16.74 -1.41
CA ASP A 91 -11.81 -16.33 -0.70
C ASP A 91 -11.49 -15.37 0.44
N ILE A 92 -11.58 -14.08 0.14
CA ILE A 92 -11.37 -12.98 1.09
C ILE A 92 -12.58 -12.80 2.00
N SER A 93 -13.78 -13.18 1.55
CA SER A 93 -15.02 -12.99 2.30
C SER A 93 -15.08 -13.83 3.59
N ALA A 94 -14.43 -14.99 3.59
CA ALA A 94 -14.32 -15.85 4.77
C ALA A 94 -13.28 -15.39 5.80
N LYS A 95 -12.54 -14.30 5.56
CA LYS A 95 -11.36 -13.90 6.35
C LYS A 95 -11.33 -12.43 6.71
N THR A 96 -12.44 -11.92 7.22
CA THR A 96 -12.56 -10.52 7.67
C THR A 96 -11.47 -10.13 8.69
N TYR A 97 -11.02 -11.10 9.51
CA TYR A 97 -9.94 -10.86 10.48
C TYR A 97 -8.62 -10.39 9.83
N CYS A 98 -8.32 -10.85 8.60
CA CYS A 98 -7.12 -10.41 7.86
C CYS A 98 -7.22 -8.92 7.48
N ILE A 99 -8.43 -8.46 7.13
CA ILE A 99 -8.70 -7.06 6.78
C ILE A 99 -8.47 -6.18 8.01
N ASP A 100 -9.02 -6.57 9.16
CA ASP A 100 -8.84 -5.84 10.41
C ASP A 100 -7.38 -5.88 10.88
N ALA A 101 -6.68 -7.01 10.72
CA ALA A 101 -5.26 -7.12 11.04
C ALA A 101 -4.40 -6.20 10.16
N GLY A 102 -4.69 -6.13 8.85
CA GLY A 102 -4.00 -5.23 7.94
C GLY A 102 -4.25 -3.76 8.27
N LYS A 103 -5.49 -3.40 8.61
CA LYS A 103 -5.84 -2.06 9.09
C LYS A 103 -5.03 -1.69 10.34
N ARG A 104 -5.02 -2.56 11.36
CA ARG A 104 -4.25 -2.35 12.59
C ARG A 104 -2.74 -2.22 12.31
N ALA A 105 -2.20 -2.99 11.36
CA ALA A 105 -0.79 -2.89 10.98
C ALA A 105 -0.44 -1.51 10.43
N ILE A 106 -1.31 -0.94 9.58
CA ILE A 106 -1.14 0.42 9.06
C ILE A 106 -1.29 1.46 10.18
N GLU A 107 -2.32 1.35 11.03
CA GLU A 107 -2.55 2.28 12.15
C GLU A 107 -1.35 2.30 13.09
N SER A 108 -0.83 1.13 13.47
CA SER A 108 0.37 0.99 14.30
C SER A 108 1.63 1.56 13.62
N HIS A 109 1.76 1.39 12.29
CA HIS A 109 2.84 2.01 11.53
C HIS A 109 2.75 3.54 11.57
N LEU A 110 1.57 4.11 11.32
CA LEU A 110 1.34 5.56 11.36
C LEU A 110 1.65 6.15 12.74
N GLU A 111 1.25 5.45 13.80
CA GLU A 111 1.55 5.83 15.18
C GLU A 111 3.07 5.87 15.44
N ARG A 112 3.81 4.80 15.08
CA ARG A 112 5.27 4.75 15.22
C ARG A 112 5.99 5.85 14.43
N GLN A 113 5.43 6.23 13.27
CA GLN A 113 5.96 7.31 12.43
C GLN A 113 5.44 8.70 12.84
N GLN A 114 4.61 8.80 13.89
CA GLN A 114 4.00 10.04 14.36
C GLN A 114 3.18 10.75 13.26
N ILE A 115 2.58 9.99 12.36
CA ILE A 115 1.74 10.49 11.28
C ILE A 115 0.28 10.42 11.71
N LYS A 116 -0.37 11.57 11.78
CA LYS A 116 -1.79 11.65 12.09
C LYS A 116 -2.62 11.36 10.84
N ALA A 117 -3.38 10.29 10.88
CA ALA A 117 -4.26 9.88 9.79
C ALA A 117 -5.37 8.94 10.29
N THR A 118 -6.39 8.74 9.48
CA THR A 118 -7.42 7.72 9.68
C THR A 118 -7.29 6.66 8.58
N VAL A 119 -7.53 5.39 8.94
CA VAL A 119 -7.44 4.26 8.03
C VAL A 119 -8.81 3.62 7.88
N ALA A 120 -9.25 3.44 6.65
CA ALA A 120 -10.48 2.73 6.31
C ALA A 120 -10.21 1.68 5.23
N SER A 121 -10.85 0.52 5.33
CA SER A 121 -10.87 -0.47 4.25
C SER A 121 -11.73 0.04 3.10
N SER A 122 -11.35 -0.28 1.86
CA SER A 122 -12.16 0.01 0.68
C SER A 122 -13.38 -0.91 0.62
N GLU A 123 -14.54 -0.36 0.28
CA GLU A 123 -15.77 -1.15 0.11
C GLU A 123 -15.67 -2.14 -1.07
N LEU A 124 -15.03 -1.72 -2.17
CA LEU A 124 -14.89 -2.55 -3.37
C LEU A 124 -13.76 -3.58 -3.25
N TYR A 125 -12.68 -3.22 -2.57
CA TYR A 125 -11.49 -4.06 -2.40
C TYR A 125 -11.06 -4.03 -0.94
N PRO A 126 -11.63 -4.87 -0.06
CA PRO A 126 -11.44 -4.78 1.39
C PRO A 126 -10.00 -4.87 1.90
N VAL A 127 -9.09 -5.46 1.12
CA VAL A 127 -7.64 -5.50 1.43
C VAL A 127 -6.85 -4.30 0.91
N ILE A 128 -7.54 -3.33 0.28
CA ILE A 128 -6.98 -2.03 -0.10
C ILE A 128 -7.48 -1.02 0.91
N TYR A 129 -6.57 -0.25 1.47
CA TYR A 129 -6.86 0.69 2.55
C TYR A 129 -6.73 2.13 2.04
N ARG A 130 -7.64 2.97 2.50
CA ARG A 130 -7.58 4.41 2.30
C ARG A 130 -7.03 5.06 3.57
N VAL A 131 -5.87 5.68 3.45
CA VAL A 131 -5.28 6.48 4.51
C VAL A 131 -5.63 7.95 4.25
N LYS A 132 -6.35 8.57 5.18
CA LYS A 132 -6.68 10.00 5.13
C LYS A 132 -5.80 10.73 6.14
N TYR A 133 -4.77 11.41 5.64
CA TYR A 133 -3.84 12.19 6.45
C TYR A 133 -4.51 13.44 7.01
N GLU A 134 -4.16 13.81 8.24
CA GLU A 134 -4.49 15.11 8.80
C GLU A 134 -3.57 16.17 8.21
N LEU A 135 -4.14 17.22 7.65
CA LEU A 135 -3.35 18.34 7.12
C LEU A 135 -2.80 19.17 8.28
N LEU A 136 -1.48 19.24 8.37
CA LEU A 136 -0.79 20.08 9.35
C LEU A 136 -0.57 21.47 8.74
N GLY A 137 -1.59 22.31 8.79
CA GLY A 137 -1.57 23.66 8.22
C GLY A 137 -2.19 23.75 6.81
N GLN A 138 -1.90 24.83 6.11
CA GLN A 138 -2.40 25.11 4.75
C GLN A 138 -1.21 25.26 3.80
N PRO A 139 -0.61 24.17 3.30
CA PRO A 139 0.46 24.25 2.32
C PRO A 139 -0.04 24.85 1.01
N LEU A 140 0.81 25.61 0.34
CA LEU A 140 0.49 26.12 -1.00
C LEU A 140 0.32 24.95 -1.97
N VAL A 141 -0.82 24.90 -2.63
CA VAL A 141 -1.13 23.90 -3.66
C VAL A 141 -1.05 24.53 -5.03
N SER A 142 -0.19 24.00 -5.90
CA SER A 142 -0.11 24.37 -7.30
C SER A 142 -0.90 23.40 -8.15
N ILE A 143 -1.83 23.90 -8.94
CA ILE A 143 -2.63 23.12 -9.88
C ILE A 143 -2.11 23.39 -11.29
N ILE A 144 -1.66 22.33 -11.96
CA ILE A 144 -1.15 22.40 -13.33
C ILE A 144 -2.27 21.96 -14.27
N LEU A 145 -2.71 22.86 -15.14
CA LEU A 145 -3.64 22.54 -16.21
C LEU A 145 -2.87 22.20 -17.49
N SER A 146 -3.29 21.18 -18.23
CA SER A 146 -2.61 20.80 -19.47
C SER A 146 -2.82 21.82 -20.59
N GLU A 147 -1.84 21.96 -21.47
CA GLU A 147 -1.74 22.96 -22.53
C GLU A 147 -2.83 22.89 -23.63
N ASN A 148 -3.64 21.83 -23.64
CA ASN A 148 -4.72 21.64 -24.63
C ASN A 148 -6.02 22.40 -24.28
N SER A 149 -6.03 23.17 -23.21
CA SER A 149 -7.20 23.95 -22.80
C SER A 149 -7.05 25.40 -23.27
N SER A 150 -8.10 25.97 -23.86
CA SER A 150 -8.15 27.40 -24.12
C SER A 150 -8.08 28.18 -22.81
N GLU A 151 -7.64 29.45 -22.87
CA GLU A 151 -7.58 30.32 -21.69
C GLU A 151 -8.93 30.38 -20.95
N ALA A 152 -10.03 30.46 -21.70
CA ALA A 152 -11.39 30.46 -21.14
C ALA A 152 -11.76 29.15 -20.45
N GLU A 153 -11.29 27.98 -20.94
CA GLU A 153 -11.51 26.69 -20.30
C GLU A 153 -10.66 26.55 -19.04
N SER A 154 -9.44 27.05 -19.06
CA SER A 154 -8.56 27.08 -17.90
C SER A 154 -9.12 27.95 -16.77
N GLU A 155 -9.65 29.12 -17.10
CA GLU A 155 -10.29 30.03 -16.14
C GLU A 155 -11.56 29.39 -15.54
N LYS A 156 -12.41 28.78 -16.37
CA LYS A 156 -13.59 28.07 -15.92
C LYS A 156 -13.23 26.87 -15.02
N CYS A 157 -12.19 26.13 -15.34
CA CYS A 157 -11.69 25.04 -14.51
C CYS A 157 -11.20 25.54 -13.15
N GLY A 158 -10.43 26.64 -13.16
CA GLY A 158 -9.94 27.27 -11.93
C GLY A 158 -11.07 27.79 -11.04
N GLN A 159 -12.12 28.36 -11.63
CA GLN A 159 -13.30 28.79 -10.90
C GLN A 159 -14.01 27.58 -10.27
N ARG A 160 -14.24 26.53 -11.04
CA ARG A 160 -14.91 25.31 -10.55
C ARG A 160 -14.11 24.63 -9.42
N ILE A 161 -12.80 24.59 -9.51
CA ILE A 161 -11.95 24.06 -8.43
C ILE A 161 -12.17 24.86 -7.14
N ARG A 162 -12.21 26.19 -7.21
CA ARG A 162 -12.49 27.04 -6.04
C ARG A 162 -13.87 26.82 -5.43
N GLU A 163 -14.86 26.52 -6.27
CA GLU A 163 -16.25 26.26 -5.83
C GLU A 163 -16.42 24.92 -5.12
N ILE A 164 -15.69 23.88 -5.54
CA ILE A 164 -15.86 22.52 -5.03
C ILE A 164 -14.84 22.10 -3.97
N THR A 165 -13.73 22.83 -3.80
CA THR A 165 -12.74 22.52 -2.78
C THR A 165 -13.09 23.18 -1.44
N SER A 166 -12.85 22.46 -0.36
CA SER A 166 -12.87 23.01 1.00
C SER A 166 -11.50 23.59 1.43
N TYR A 167 -10.52 23.57 0.52
CA TYR A 167 -9.18 24.11 0.75
C TYR A 167 -9.17 25.59 0.41
N SER A 168 -8.86 26.45 1.38
CA SER A 168 -8.81 27.91 1.26
C SER A 168 -7.38 28.41 1.29
#